data_9b25a5df96c47d565b1de5d737d4cd6f
#
_entry.id   9b25a5df96c47d565b1de5d737d4cd6f
#
_cell.length_a   1.000
_cell.length_b   1.000
_cell.length_c   1.000
_cell.angle_alpha   90.00
_cell.angle_beta   90.00
_cell.angle_gamma   90.00
#
_symmetry.space_group_name_H-M   'P 1'
#
loop_
_entity.id
_entity.type
_entity.pdbx_description
1 polymer ?
#
loop_
_entity_poly.entity_id
_entity_poly.type
_entity_poly.pdbx_seq_one_letter_code
_entity_poly.pdbx_strand_id
1 'polypeptide(L)'
;IACGFHAGDEQTMINTIKISKNNNVSIGAHPSFNDPQNFGRKRHHLSEKDLKKLIIDQYEVLQNLAIKLGTKVTHIKPHGALNNMACEDLHLSKILAETIYKIDKNLIYLVPTGSKMEMAAKKFDMKIACEIFADRNYEDDGNLVSRNKDNAIITDPEKCKKHVLDMVENQSINCMSGKKIKCEIDSICIHG
;
A
#
# COMPACT_ATOMS: atom_id res chain seq x y z
N ILE A 1 -6.56 3.17 6.57
CA ILE A 1 -7.13 2.54 7.76
C ILE A 1 -7.12 1.04 7.55
N ALA A 2 -6.60 0.27 8.54
CA ALA A 2 -6.66 -1.18 8.55
C ALA A 2 -8.14 -1.64 8.59
N CYS A 3 -8.44 -2.71 7.86
CA CYS A 3 -9.81 -3.16 7.63
C CYS A 3 -10.18 -4.42 8.45
N GLY A 4 -9.59 -4.60 9.64
CA GLY A 4 -9.93 -5.65 10.58
C GLY A 4 -9.23 -7.00 10.38
N PHE A 5 -8.61 -7.27 9.22
CA PHE A 5 -8.02 -8.58 8.92
C PHE A 5 -6.60 -8.76 9.47
N HIS A 6 -5.83 -7.69 9.53
CA HIS A 6 -4.47 -7.74 10.12
C HIS A 6 -4.34 -6.88 11.37
N ALA A 7 -5.21 -5.90 11.53
CA ALA A 7 -5.25 -4.98 12.66
C ALA A 7 -6.59 -4.25 12.71
N GLY A 8 -6.88 -3.69 13.88
CA GLY A 8 -8.08 -2.89 14.13
C GLY A 8 -9.37 -3.72 14.23
N ASP A 9 -10.41 -3.04 14.58
CA ASP A 9 -11.79 -3.52 14.67
C ASP A 9 -12.75 -2.42 14.20
N GLU A 10 -14.04 -2.68 14.21
CA GLU A 10 -15.04 -1.71 13.76
C GLU A 10 -14.96 -0.40 14.56
N GLN A 11 -14.79 -0.48 15.88
CA GLN A 11 -14.71 0.72 16.72
C GLN A 11 -13.46 1.55 16.42
N THR A 12 -12.33 0.90 16.18
CA THR A 12 -11.07 1.55 15.77
C THR A 12 -11.23 2.24 14.40
N MET A 13 -11.88 1.57 13.44
CA MET A 13 -12.19 2.17 12.13
C MET A 13 -13.07 3.42 12.29
N ILE A 14 -14.17 3.34 13.06
CA ILE A 14 -15.07 4.47 13.34
C ILE A 14 -14.31 5.65 13.95
N ASN A 15 -13.51 5.40 14.97
CA ASN A 15 -12.74 6.45 15.64
C ASN A 15 -11.73 7.11 14.69
N THR A 16 -11.03 6.30 13.91
CA THR A 16 -10.03 6.80 12.95
C THR A 16 -10.70 7.62 11.84
N ILE A 17 -11.86 7.18 11.32
CA ILE A 17 -12.64 7.94 10.33
C ILE A 17 -13.03 9.31 10.89
N LYS A 18 -13.56 9.36 12.14
CA LYS A 18 -13.96 10.61 12.79
C LYS A 18 -12.78 11.58 12.94
N ILE A 19 -11.63 11.08 13.42
CA ILE A 19 -10.41 11.88 13.58
C ILE A 19 -9.92 12.39 12.22
N SER A 20 -9.86 11.53 11.22
CA SER A 20 -9.43 11.90 9.86
C SER A 20 -10.34 12.99 9.28
N LYS A 21 -11.66 12.81 9.36
CA LYS A 21 -12.64 13.80 8.89
C LYS A 21 -12.47 15.16 9.59
N ASN A 22 -12.32 15.17 10.91
CA ASN A 22 -12.16 16.39 11.69
C ASN A 22 -10.86 17.15 11.38
N ASN A 23 -9.86 16.44 10.86
CA ASN A 23 -8.56 17.01 10.47
C ASN A 23 -8.39 17.17 8.96
N ASN A 24 -9.45 17.02 8.17
CA ASN A 24 -9.40 17.09 6.70
C ASN A 24 -8.39 16.11 6.05
N VAL A 25 -8.22 14.93 6.66
CA VAL A 25 -7.34 13.87 6.15
C VAL A 25 -8.17 12.87 5.33
N SER A 26 -7.71 12.57 4.13
CA SER A 26 -8.33 11.59 3.23
C SER A 26 -8.31 10.19 3.84
N ILE A 27 -9.35 9.40 3.58
CA ILE A 27 -9.48 8.04 4.09
C ILE A 27 -9.12 7.04 3.01
N GLY A 28 -8.17 6.16 3.35
CA GLY A 28 -7.77 5.05 2.50
C GLY A 28 -8.06 3.70 3.13
N ALA A 29 -8.44 2.72 2.31
CA ALA A 29 -8.55 1.33 2.72
C ALA A 29 -7.17 0.64 2.67
N HIS A 30 -6.87 -0.13 3.70
CA HIS A 30 -5.59 -0.84 3.82
C HIS A 30 -5.82 -2.36 3.99
N PRO A 31 -6.35 -3.04 2.94
CA PRO A 31 -6.69 -4.46 3.01
C PRO A 31 -5.46 -5.36 3.07
N SER A 32 -5.60 -6.49 3.73
CA SER A 32 -4.53 -7.45 3.97
C SER A 32 -5.05 -8.89 3.89
N PHE A 33 -4.15 -9.85 3.90
CA PHE A 33 -4.50 -11.22 4.26
C PHE A 33 -5.11 -11.26 5.66
N ASN A 34 -6.02 -12.20 5.90
CA ASN A 34 -6.58 -12.43 7.24
C ASN A 34 -5.54 -13.17 8.10
N ASP A 35 -4.68 -12.40 8.72
CA ASP A 35 -3.54 -12.90 9.49
C ASP A 35 -3.17 -11.92 10.64
N PRO A 36 -4.04 -11.78 11.62
CA PRO A 36 -3.80 -10.85 12.74
C PRO A 36 -2.59 -11.24 13.57
N GLN A 37 -2.29 -12.54 13.68
CA GLN A 37 -1.17 -13.04 14.49
C GLN A 37 0.20 -12.60 13.94
N ASN A 38 0.33 -12.47 12.62
CA ASN A 38 1.56 -12.01 11.96
C ASN A 38 1.40 -10.60 11.37
N PHE A 39 0.37 -9.87 11.79
CA PHE A 39 0.09 -8.52 11.29
C PHE A 39 0.01 -8.45 9.76
N GLY A 40 -0.57 -9.48 9.11
CA GLY A 40 -0.69 -9.55 7.65
C GLY A 40 0.65 -9.67 6.89
N ARG A 41 1.73 -10.04 7.57
CA ARG A 41 3.09 -10.11 6.98
C ARG A 41 3.50 -11.49 6.52
N LYS A 42 2.72 -12.53 6.83
CA LYS A 42 2.94 -13.88 6.32
C LYS A 42 2.37 -14.01 4.91
N ARG A 43 3.13 -14.65 4.02
CA ARG A 43 2.67 -14.94 2.65
C ARG A 43 1.58 -16.02 2.67
N HIS A 44 0.48 -15.78 1.96
CA HIS A 44 -0.60 -16.72 1.75
C HIS A 44 -0.88 -16.86 0.25
N HIS A 45 -1.23 -18.05 -0.18
CA HIS A 45 -1.67 -18.32 -1.54
C HIS A 45 -3.18 -18.58 -1.53
N LEU A 46 -3.93 -17.70 -2.17
CA LEU A 46 -5.37 -17.77 -2.30
C LEU A 46 -5.76 -18.03 -3.75
N SER A 47 -6.92 -18.62 -3.96
CA SER A 47 -7.52 -18.64 -5.29
C SER A 47 -7.85 -17.22 -5.74
N GLU A 48 -7.94 -17.00 -7.05
CA GLU A 48 -8.33 -15.69 -7.58
C GLU A 48 -9.68 -15.22 -7.02
N LYS A 49 -10.64 -16.14 -6.89
CA LYS A 49 -11.97 -15.87 -6.31
C LYS A 49 -11.87 -15.40 -4.87
N ASP A 50 -11.07 -16.09 -4.04
CA ASP A 50 -10.94 -15.77 -2.63
C ASP A 50 -10.16 -14.47 -2.43
N LEU A 51 -9.17 -14.20 -3.28
CA LEU A 51 -8.43 -12.96 -3.28
C LEU A 51 -9.32 -11.76 -3.62
N LYS A 52 -10.13 -11.87 -4.68
CA LYS A 52 -11.11 -10.83 -5.05
C LYS A 52 -12.08 -10.56 -3.91
N LYS A 53 -12.64 -11.63 -3.33
CA LYS A 53 -13.55 -11.51 -2.20
C LYS A 53 -12.88 -10.84 -1.00
N LEU A 54 -11.65 -11.22 -0.67
CA LEU A 54 -10.87 -10.65 0.43
C LEU A 54 -10.72 -9.13 0.31
N ILE A 55 -10.46 -8.62 -0.89
CA ILE A 55 -10.31 -7.17 -1.13
C ILE A 55 -11.66 -6.46 -1.04
N ILE A 56 -12.70 -7.03 -1.68
CA ILE A 56 -14.04 -6.44 -1.71
C ILE A 56 -14.61 -6.34 -0.30
N ASP A 57 -14.62 -7.43 0.46
CA ASP A 57 -15.19 -7.47 1.82
C ASP A 57 -14.56 -6.40 2.72
N GLN A 58 -13.23 -6.25 2.70
CA GLN A 58 -12.52 -5.29 3.53
C GLN A 58 -12.79 -3.84 3.11
N TYR A 59 -12.83 -3.59 1.80
CA TYR A 59 -13.17 -2.27 1.28
C TYR A 59 -14.60 -1.88 1.66
N GLU A 60 -15.57 -2.78 1.44
CA GLU A 60 -16.98 -2.51 1.71
C GLU A 60 -17.26 -2.21 3.17
N VAL A 61 -16.63 -2.94 4.10
CA VAL A 61 -16.76 -2.67 5.54
C VAL A 61 -16.34 -1.24 5.85
N LEU A 62 -15.14 -0.81 5.41
CA LEU A 62 -14.64 0.52 5.69
C LEU A 62 -15.45 1.61 4.96
N GLN A 63 -15.83 1.37 3.70
CA GLN A 63 -16.62 2.30 2.90
C GLN A 63 -18.01 2.54 3.52
N ASN A 64 -18.68 1.47 3.97
CA ASN A 64 -19.98 1.58 4.61
C ASN A 64 -19.91 2.40 5.92
N LEU A 65 -18.87 2.21 6.71
CA LEU A 65 -18.63 3.03 7.92
C LEU A 65 -18.34 4.49 7.56
N ALA A 66 -17.52 4.72 6.54
CA ALA A 66 -17.22 6.08 6.07
C ALA A 66 -18.48 6.81 5.60
N ILE A 67 -19.34 6.16 4.81
CA ILE A 67 -20.61 6.73 4.33
C ILE A 67 -21.52 7.08 5.51
N LYS A 68 -21.70 6.18 6.48
CA LYS A 68 -22.50 6.45 7.69
C LYS A 68 -22.00 7.67 8.48
N LEU A 69 -20.71 7.96 8.41
CA LEU A 69 -20.07 9.09 9.07
C LEU A 69 -19.96 10.35 8.17
N GLY A 70 -20.61 10.35 6.99
CA GLY A 70 -20.68 11.48 6.09
C GLY A 70 -19.34 11.77 5.38
N THR A 71 -18.61 10.74 5.01
CA THR A 71 -17.38 10.80 4.22
C THR A 71 -17.26 9.57 3.32
N LYS A 72 -16.13 9.35 2.66
CA LYS A 72 -15.91 8.18 1.80
C LYS A 72 -14.45 7.75 1.76
N VAL A 73 -14.21 6.51 1.39
CA VAL A 73 -12.88 6.01 1.04
C VAL A 73 -12.48 6.60 -0.31
N THR A 74 -11.29 7.18 -0.41
CA THR A 74 -10.78 7.86 -1.62
C THR A 74 -9.65 7.12 -2.30
N HIS A 75 -8.96 6.27 -1.56
CA HIS A 75 -7.81 5.52 -2.05
C HIS A 75 -7.70 4.15 -1.39
N ILE A 76 -6.93 3.28 -1.99
CA ILE A 76 -6.70 1.92 -1.49
C ILE A 76 -5.24 1.53 -1.65
N LYS A 77 -4.69 0.87 -0.65
CA LYS A 77 -3.32 0.38 -0.61
C LYS A 77 -3.29 -0.99 0.09
N PRO A 78 -2.92 -2.08 -0.59
CA PRO A 78 -2.73 -3.36 0.07
C PRO A 78 -1.64 -3.30 1.14
N HIS A 79 -1.81 -4.10 2.20
CA HIS A 79 -0.88 -4.15 3.33
C HIS A 79 0.07 -5.36 3.25
N GLY A 80 1.26 -5.19 3.79
CA GLY A 80 2.17 -6.25 4.22
C GLY A 80 2.53 -7.26 3.13
N ALA A 81 2.33 -8.54 3.41
CA ALA A 81 2.70 -9.60 2.46
C ALA A 81 1.90 -9.54 1.16
N LEU A 82 0.62 -9.15 1.20
CA LEU A 82 -0.20 -8.99 0.01
C LEU A 82 0.38 -7.94 -0.94
N ASN A 83 0.78 -6.78 -0.40
CA ASN A 83 1.45 -5.73 -1.16
C ASN A 83 2.78 -6.21 -1.76
N ASN A 84 3.64 -6.83 -0.94
CA ASN A 84 4.97 -7.24 -1.38
C ASN A 84 4.89 -8.34 -2.46
N MET A 85 3.99 -9.33 -2.28
CA MET A 85 3.76 -10.37 -3.29
C MET A 85 3.25 -9.77 -4.61
N ALA A 86 2.35 -8.79 -4.53
CA ALA A 86 1.86 -8.10 -5.73
C ALA A 86 2.94 -7.26 -6.42
N CYS A 87 3.90 -6.67 -5.69
CA CYS A 87 5.04 -5.97 -6.29
C CYS A 87 5.92 -6.92 -7.13
N GLU A 88 6.01 -8.19 -6.74
CA GLU A 88 6.86 -9.20 -7.36
C GLU A 88 6.15 -9.98 -8.48
N ASP A 89 4.82 -10.15 -8.39
CA ASP A 89 4.01 -11.01 -9.26
C ASP A 89 3.00 -10.21 -10.10
N LEU A 90 3.22 -10.17 -11.41
CA LEU A 90 2.36 -9.45 -12.35
C LEU A 90 0.95 -10.06 -12.46
N HIS A 91 0.80 -11.39 -12.28
CA HIS A 91 -0.52 -12.02 -12.33
C HIS A 91 -1.35 -11.60 -11.11
N LEU A 92 -0.77 -11.68 -9.91
CA LEU A 92 -1.39 -11.20 -8.69
C LEU A 92 -1.74 -9.70 -8.77
N SER A 93 -0.80 -8.89 -9.28
CA SER A 93 -1.02 -7.45 -9.50
C SER A 93 -2.21 -7.16 -10.42
N LYS A 94 -2.37 -7.93 -11.50
CA LYS A 94 -3.51 -7.76 -12.42
C LYS A 94 -4.84 -8.10 -11.74
N ILE A 95 -4.90 -9.18 -10.94
CA ILE A 95 -6.10 -9.54 -10.19
C ILE A 95 -6.49 -8.41 -9.23
N LEU A 96 -5.52 -7.86 -8.49
CA LEU A 96 -5.76 -6.74 -7.57
C LEU A 96 -6.23 -5.48 -8.33
N ALA A 97 -5.52 -5.08 -9.38
CA ALA A 97 -5.87 -3.89 -10.16
C ALA A 97 -7.27 -4.02 -10.77
N GLU A 98 -7.59 -5.16 -11.41
CA GLU A 98 -8.93 -5.42 -11.96
C GLU A 98 -10.01 -5.36 -10.87
N THR A 99 -9.74 -5.94 -9.71
CA THR A 99 -10.70 -5.97 -8.60
C THR A 99 -10.98 -4.57 -8.08
N ILE A 100 -9.93 -3.79 -7.83
CA ILE A 100 -10.04 -2.43 -7.32
C ILE A 100 -10.75 -1.53 -8.36
N TYR A 101 -10.41 -1.66 -9.63
CA TYR A 101 -11.07 -0.92 -10.71
C TYR A 101 -12.58 -1.21 -10.78
N LYS A 102 -12.98 -2.48 -10.60
CA LYS A 102 -14.39 -2.90 -10.58
C LYS A 102 -15.15 -2.42 -9.34
N ILE A 103 -14.48 -2.28 -8.21
CA ILE A 103 -15.07 -1.71 -6.98
C ILE A 103 -15.46 -0.23 -7.21
N ASP A 104 -14.50 0.59 -7.60
CA ASP A 104 -14.72 1.99 -7.96
C ASP A 104 -13.55 2.49 -8.82
N LYS A 105 -13.83 2.80 -10.08
CA LYS A 105 -12.85 3.37 -11.03
C LYS A 105 -12.27 4.73 -10.62
N ASN A 106 -12.88 5.38 -9.64
CA ASN A 106 -12.41 6.67 -9.13
C ASN A 106 -11.45 6.55 -7.94
N LEU A 107 -11.29 5.36 -7.37
CA LEU A 107 -10.30 5.14 -6.32
C LEU A 107 -8.88 5.41 -6.84
N ILE A 108 -8.10 6.09 -6.01
CA ILE A 108 -6.66 6.20 -6.24
C ILE A 108 -6.02 4.91 -5.71
N TYR A 109 -5.34 4.18 -6.57
CA TYR A 109 -4.59 3.00 -6.17
C TYR A 109 -3.16 3.41 -5.80
N LEU A 110 -2.80 3.36 -4.51
CA LEU A 110 -1.44 3.60 -4.06
C LEU A 110 -0.60 2.37 -4.36
N VAL A 111 0.43 2.56 -5.16
CA VAL A 111 1.30 1.47 -5.63
C VAL A 111 2.77 1.82 -5.36
N PRO A 112 3.58 0.86 -4.87
CA PRO A 112 5.02 1.09 -4.81
C PRO A 112 5.57 1.38 -6.20
N THR A 113 6.32 2.48 -6.32
CA THR A 113 6.86 2.92 -7.61
C THR A 113 7.79 1.87 -8.22
N GLY A 114 7.76 1.70 -9.55
CA GLY A 114 8.56 0.73 -10.29
C GLY A 114 8.08 -0.73 -10.16
N SER A 115 7.02 -1.00 -9.40
CA SER A 115 6.54 -2.36 -9.12
C SER A 115 5.65 -2.95 -10.22
N LYS A 116 5.39 -4.26 -10.11
CA LYS A 116 4.38 -4.93 -10.97
C LYS A 116 2.96 -4.39 -10.71
N MET A 117 2.71 -3.84 -9.52
CA MET A 117 1.42 -3.20 -9.19
C MET A 117 1.22 -1.95 -10.04
N GLU A 118 2.21 -1.09 -10.15
CA GLU A 118 2.17 0.08 -11.03
C GLU A 118 1.95 -0.32 -12.50
N MET A 119 2.72 -1.33 -12.97
CA MET A 119 2.56 -1.85 -14.34
C MET A 119 1.15 -2.37 -14.61
N ALA A 120 0.55 -3.07 -13.67
CA ALA A 120 -0.81 -3.60 -13.80
C ALA A 120 -1.84 -2.48 -13.78
N ALA A 121 -1.74 -1.55 -12.84
CA ALA A 121 -2.67 -0.42 -12.71
C ALA A 121 -2.69 0.48 -13.95
N LYS A 122 -1.52 0.79 -14.52
CA LYS A 122 -1.41 1.55 -15.78
C LYS A 122 -2.11 0.85 -16.96
N LYS A 123 -2.15 -0.49 -17.00
CA LYS A 123 -2.88 -1.23 -18.05
C LYS A 123 -4.40 -1.11 -17.96
N PHE A 124 -4.93 -0.82 -16.78
CA PHE A 124 -6.37 -0.58 -16.55
C PHE A 124 -6.73 0.91 -16.58
N ASP A 125 -5.79 1.79 -16.93
CA ASP A 125 -5.99 3.25 -16.93
C ASP A 125 -6.53 3.75 -15.58
N MET A 126 -6.01 3.20 -14.48
CA MET A 126 -6.40 3.55 -13.12
C MET A 126 -5.76 4.86 -12.68
N LYS A 127 -6.45 5.59 -11.81
CA LYS A 127 -5.83 6.65 -11.03
C LYS A 127 -4.85 6.02 -10.05
N ILE A 128 -3.57 6.29 -10.18
CA ILE A 128 -2.53 5.78 -9.29
C ILE A 128 -1.83 6.90 -8.55
N ALA A 129 -1.24 6.56 -7.40
CA ALA A 129 -0.23 7.36 -6.74
C ALA A 129 0.99 6.46 -6.50
N CYS A 130 2.11 6.84 -7.10
CA CYS A 130 3.37 6.13 -7.00
C CYS A 130 4.05 6.45 -5.67
N GLU A 131 4.29 5.43 -4.85
CA GLU A 131 4.74 5.60 -3.47
C GLU A 131 6.15 5.09 -3.27
N ILE A 132 6.96 5.88 -2.53
CA ILE A 132 8.23 5.46 -1.95
C ILE A 132 8.11 5.30 -0.43
N PHE A 133 9.11 4.64 0.18
CA PHE A 133 9.15 4.38 1.62
C PHE A 133 10.33 5.10 2.26
N ALA A 134 10.05 5.92 3.27
CA ALA A 134 11.06 6.70 3.97
C ALA A 134 12.00 5.82 4.82
N ASP A 135 11.45 4.78 5.42
CA ASP A 135 12.08 3.92 6.41
C ASP A 135 12.54 2.56 5.87
N ARG A 136 12.54 2.37 4.52
CA ARG A 136 12.86 1.10 3.89
C ARG A 136 13.92 1.24 2.82
N ASN A 137 14.82 0.26 2.77
CA ASN A 137 15.80 0.13 1.69
C ASN A 137 15.26 -0.72 0.53
N TYR A 138 15.86 -0.56 -0.64
CA TYR A 138 15.46 -1.18 -1.89
C TYR A 138 16.56 -2.08 -2.46
N GLU A 139 16.13 -3.21 -3.06
CA GLU A 139 16.95 -4.08 -3.87
C GLU A 139 17.16 -3.47 -5.26
N ASP A 140 18.08 -4.03 -6.05
CA ASP A 140 18.42 -3.55 -7.40
C ASP A 140 17.33 -3.72 -8.45
N ASP A 141 16.28 -4.46 -8.12
CA ASP A 141 15.07 -4.60 -8.94
C ASP A 141 13.95 -3.61 -8.56
N GLY A 142 14.19 -2.75 -7.55
CA GLY A 142 13.23 -1.76 -7.06
C GLY A 142 12.26 -2.29 -6.00
N ASN A 143 12.31 -3.56 -5.64
CA ASN A 143 11.53 -4.11 -4.55
C ASN A 143 12.12 -3.75 -3.19
N LEU A 144 11.28 -3.75 -2.15
CA LEU A 144 11.75 -3.51 -0.78
C LEU A 144 12.62 -4.67 -0.29
N VAL A 145 13.74 -4.35 0.35
CA VAL A 145 14.58 -5.35 1.04
C VAL A 145 13.74 -6.12 2.05
N SER A 146 13.85 -7.45 2.02
CA SER A 146 13.12 -8.30 2.97
C SER A 146 13.46 -7.93 4.41
N ARG A 147 12.43 -7.82 5.28
CA ARG A 147 12.61 -7.47 6.70
C ARG A 147 13.49 -8.45 7.48
N ASN A 148 13.75 -9.65 6.93
CA ASN A 148 14.64 -10.64 7.50
C ASN A 148 16.13 -10.41 7.18
N LYS A 149 16.42 -9.42 6.31
CA LYS A 149 17.80 -9.04 5.98
C LYS A 149 18.24 -7.84 6.82
N ASP A 150 19.52 -7.77 7.09
CA ASP A 150 20.14 -6.61 7.72
C ASP A 150 19.92 -5.36 6.86
N ASN A 151 19.80 -4.23 7.54
CA ASN A 151 19.58 -2.93 6.91
C ASN A 151 18.29 -2.82 6.06
N ALA A 152 17.31 -3.73 6.23
CA ALA A 152 16.02 -3.61 5.54
C ALA A 152 15.21 -2.38 5.98
N ILE A 153 15.41 -1.94 7.22
CA ILE A 153 14.69 -0.83 7.86
C ILE A 153 15.70 0.26 8.24
N ILE A 154 15.37 1.50 7.95
CA ILE A 154 16.10 2.68 8.39
C ILE A 154 15.40 3.21 9.64
N THR A 155 16.06 3.14 10.80
CA THR A 155 15.49 3.54 12.09
C THR A 155 15.94 4.93 12.54
N ASP A 156 16.99 5.46 11.93
CA ASP A 156 17.53 6.79 12.23
C ASP A 156 16.73 7.86 11.46
N PRO A 157 16.07 8.83 12.15
CA PRO A 157 15.25 9.84 11.48
C PRO A 157 16.01 10.73 10.49
N GLU A 158 17.27 11.07 10.78
CA GLU A 158 18.07 11.92 9.88
C GLU A 158 18.48 11.13 8.61
N LYS A 159 18.76 9.83 8.75
CA LYS A 159 18.98 8.96 7.59
C LYS A 159 17.72 8.79 6.76
N CYS A 160 16.54 8.60 7.39
CA CYS A 160 15.26 8.56 6.69
C CYS A 160 15.01 9.85 5.90
N LYS A 161 15.20 11.01 6.55
CA LYS A 161 15.05 12.32 5.91
C LYS A 161 15.96 12.46 4.70
N LYS A 162 17.27 12.16 4.86
CA LYS A 162 18.23 12.23 3.75
C LYS A 162 17.87 11.28 2.62
N HIS A 163 17.44 10.07 2.95
CA HIS A 163 17.01 9.05 1.98
C HIS A 163 15.83 9.52 1.13
N VAL A 164 14.81 10.08 1.77
CA VAL A 164 13.63 10.64 1.08
C VAL A 164 14.01 11.83 0.20
N LEU A 165 14.75 12.80 0.75
CA LEU A 165 15.15 14.00 0.00
C LEU A 165 15.93 13.63 -1.26
N ASP A 166 16.90 12.72 -1.15
CA ASP A 166 17.69 12.28 -2.30
C ASP A 166 16.81 11.58 -3.37
N MET A 167 15.85 10.76 -2.95
CA MET A 167 14.93 10.10 -3.89
C MET A 167 14.00 11.10 -4.59
N VAL A 168 13.44 12.06 -3.84
CA VAL A 168 12.51 13.06 -4.39
C VAL A 168 13.24 14.03 -5.32
N GLU A 169 14.40 14.55 -4.91
CA GLU A 169 15.20 15.48 -5.73
C GLU A 169 15.69 14.84 -7.03
N ASN A 170 16.04 13.56 -6.98
CA ASN A 170 16.53 12.84 -8.16
C ASN A 170 15.43 12.13 -8.95
N GLN A 171 14.18 12.12 -8.47
CA GLN A 171 13.08 11.32 -9.06
C GLN A 171 13.53 9.88 -9.32
N SER A 172 14.02 9.21 -8.25
CA SER A 172 14.58 7.86 -8.34
C SER A 172 14.50 7.11 -7.02
N ILE A 173 14.36 5.78 -7.10
CA ILE A 173 14.62 4.89 -5.96
C ILE A 173 16.13 4.72 -5.79
N ASN A 174 16.59 4.78 -4.54
CA ASN A 174 17.98 4.49 -4.17
C ASN A 174 18.10 3.06 -3.67
N CYS A 175 18.75 2.20 -4.44
CA CYS A 175 19.03 0.81 -4.06
C CYS A 175 20.24 0.69 -3.12
N MET A 176 20.28 -0.38 -2.35
CA MET A 176 21.40 -0.63 -1.40
C MET A 176 22.78 -0.71 -2.08
N SER A 177 22.83 -1.16 -3.32
CA SER A 177 24.06 -1.20 -4.12
C SER A 177 24.58 0.18 -4.54
N GLY A 178 23.77 1.23 -4.38
CA GLY A 178 24.02 2.57 -4.92
C GLY A 178 23.41 2.79 -6.31
N LYS A 179 22.77 1.77 -6.89
CA LYS A 179 22.01 1.92 -8.15
C LYS A 179 20.82 2.87 -7.93
N LYS A 180 20.56 3.73 -8.90
CA LYS A 180 19.38 4.59 -8.93
C LYS A 180 18.43 4.14 -10.03
N ILE A 181 17.14 4.00 -9.69
CA ILE A 181 16.09 3.61 -10.63
C ILE A 181 15.14 4.80 -10.78
N LYS A 182 15.11 5.40 -11.98
CA LYS A 182 14.20 6.52 -12.28
C LYS A 182 12.75 6.11 -12.11
N CYS A 183 11.96 6.98 -11.48
CA CYS A 183 10.55 6.70 -11.18
C CYS A 183 9.75 7.98 -10.93
N GLU A 184 8.42 7.86 -10.96
CA GLU A 184 7.49 8.88 -10.48
C GLU A 184 7.32 8.74 -8.97
N ILE A 185 7.15 9.85 -8.25
CA ILE A 185 6.93 9.87 -6.81
C ILE A 185 5.80 10.84 -6.49
N ASP A 186 4.67 10.30 -6.04
CA ASP A 186 3.47 11.05 -5.66
C ASP A 186 3.22 11.00 -4.15
N SER A 187 3.76 9.97 -3.48
CA SER A 187 3.50 9.71 -2.06
C SER A 187 4.72 9.14 -1.36
N ILE A 188 4.81 9.41 -0.06
CA ILE A 188 5.86 8.91 0.82
C ILE A 188 5.23 8.15 1.98
N CYS A 189 5.53 6.86 2.10
CA CYS A 189 5.12 6.03 3.21
C CYS A 189 6.11 6.14 4.37
N ILE A 190 5.58 6.37 5.58
CA ILE A 190 6.35 6.36 6.82
C ILE A 190 5.67 5.39 7.78
N HIS A 191 6.42 4.46 8.36
CA HIS A 191 5.93 3.58 9.40
C HIS A 191 6.31 4.12 10.79
N GLY A 192 5.42 3.88 11.75
CA GLY A 192 5.65 4.18 13.17
C GLY A 192 6.24 2.99 13.92
#